data_37e21853c9a5ea9df599b10ce7b44997
#
_entry.id   37e21853c9a5ea9df599b10ce7b44997
#
_cell.length_a   1.000
_cell.length_b   1.000
_cell.length_c   1.000
_cell.angle_alpha   90.00
_cell.angle_beta   90.00
_cell.angle_gamma   90.00
#
_symmetry.space_group_name_H-M   'P 1'
#
loop_
_entity.id
_entity.type
_entity.pdbx_description
1 polymer ?
#
loop_
_entity_poly.entity_id
_entity_poly.type
_entity_poly.pdbx_seq_one_letter_code
_entity_poly.pdbx_strand_id
1 'polypeptide(L)'
;MKGSYKIIVQNSNVRYEFEIRRNITIIKGDSATGKTTLVEMIGEFYENGTSSGIELFCEKTCSVLSGRNWKAALDTMKEEIIFIDEGNAFVYSTEFARAVQESDNYYVIVTREGLVNLPYSVEEIYGIRESGKYAALKQTYNELYHIYGEIDFHEKIKPEKVIVEDSNSGFEFFKGIAEKEECVVISANGKSNIFEKVLQSTGEEKVLVIADGAAFGSEMIVWSSF
;
A
#
# COMPACT_ATOMS: atom_id res chain seq x y z
N MET A 1 1.60 0.77 16.21
CA MET A 1 1.21 2.19 16.19
C MET A 1 -0.30 2.26 16.06
N LYS A 2 -0.94 3.21 16.73
CA LYS A 2 -2.39 3.40 16.66
C LYS A 2 -2.63 4.87 16.36
N GLY A 3 -3.19 5.16 15.21
CA GLY A 3 -3.60 6.50 14.82
C GLY A 3 -3.91 6.57 13.35
N SER A 4 -4.87 7.41 13.02
CA SER A 4 -5.23 7.79 11.68
C SER A 4 -4.89 9.26 11.53
N TYR A 5 -4.18 9.62 10.47
CA TYR A 5 -3.74 10.99 10.24
C TYR A 5 -4.23 11.49 8.90
N LYS A 6 -5.00 12.57 8.96
CA LYS A 6 -5.43 13.29 7.77
C LYS A 6 -4.32 14.22 7.32
N ILE A 7 -4.00 14.18 6.03
CA ILE A 7 -3.00 15.01 5.37
C ILE A 7 -3.69 15.83 4.29
N ILE A 8 -3.50 17.13 4.33
CA ILE A 8 -3.90 18.06 3.28
C ILE A 8 -2.66 18.85 2.90
N VAL A 9 -2.24 18.73 1.65
CA VAL A 9 -1.17 19.57 1.08
C VAL A 9 -1.66 20.23 -0.19
N GLN A 10 -1.47 21.55 -0.29
CA GLN A 10 -1.99 22.32 -1.40
C GLN A 10 -1.15 23.54 -1.75
N ASN A 11 -1.27 23.97 -2.99
CA ASN A 11 -0.83 25.28 -3.48
C ASN A 11 -1.93 25.87 -4.39
N SER A 12 -1.66 26.94 -5.14
CA SER A 12 -2.62 27.54 -6.05
C SER A 12 -3.14 26.65 -7.18
N ASN A 13 -2.42 25.57 -7.51
CA ASN A 13 -2.66 24.74 -8.69
C ASN A 13 -3.20 23.36 -8.35
N VAL A 14 -2.75 22.78 -7.24
CA VAL A 14 -3.05 21.38 -6.89
C VAL A 14 -3.30 21.22 -5.40
N ARG A 15 -4.22 20.33 -5.05
CA ARG A 15 -4.53 19.91 -3.69
C ARG A 15 -4.55 18.40 -3.62
N TYR A 16 -3.91 17.85 -2.60
CA TYR A 16 -4.01 16.45 -2.18
C TYR A 16 -4.69 16.39 -0.82
N GLU A 17 -5.67 15.52 -0.69
CA GLU A 17 -6.35 15.28 0.58
C GLU A 17 -6.57 13.79 0.78
N PHE A 18 -5.97 13.22 1.82
CA PHE A 18 -6.04 11.78 2.11
C PHE A 18 -5.78 11.48 3.59
N GLU A 19 -5.99 10.24 3.96
CA GLU A 19 -5.80 9.73 5.31
C GLU A 19 -4.90 8.50 5.27
N ILE A 20 -3.94 8.43 6.18
CA ILE A 20 -3.13 7.23 6.43
C ILE A 20 -3.55 6.59 7.74
N ARG A 21 -3.57 5.25 7.79
CA ARG A 21 -4.11 4.50 8.94
C ARG A 21 -3.12 3.53 9.55
N ARG A 22 -2.12 3.11 8.79
CA ARG A 22 -1.08 2.18 9.22
C ARG A 22 0.30 2.80 9.07
N ASN A 23 1.29 2.17 9.65
CA ASN A 23 2.67 2.66 9.61
C ASN A 23 3.32 2.63 8.22
N ILE A 24 2.80 1.87 7.27
CA ILE A 24 3.30 1.81 5.89
C ILE A 24 2.12 1.97 4.95
N THR A 25 2.17 3.01 4.12
CA THR A 25 1.23 3.29 3.04
C THR A 25 2.01 3.30 1.72
N ILE A 26 1.54 2.56 0.74
CA ILE A 26 2.16 2.46 -0.57
C ILE A 26 1.34 3.23 -1.59
N ILE A 27 1.98 4.10 -2.35
CA ILE A 27 1.36 4.80 -3.47
C ILE A 27 1.94 4.24 -4.76
N LYS A 28 1.09 3.57 -5.55
CA LYS A 28 1.41 3.01 -6.86
C LYS A 28 0.70 3.76 -7.99
N GLY A 29 1.09 3.47 -9.20
CA GLY A 29 0.44 3.94 -10.42
C GLY A 29 1.43 4.43 -11.47
N ASP A 30 0.88 4.71 -12.64
CA ASP A 30 1.64 5.12 -13.83
C ASP A 30 2.31 6.49 -13.69
N SER A 31 3.14 6.83 -14.66
CA SER A 31 3.76 8.16 -14.76
C SER A 31 2.70 9.26 -14.88
N ALA A 32 3.04 10.46 -14.43
CA ALA A 32 2.22 11.66 -14.54
C ALA A 32 0.90 11.66 -13.72
N THR A 33 0.78 10.81 -12.68
CA THR A 33 -0.38 10.83 -11.77
C THR A 33 -0.24 11.79 -10.58
N GLY A 34 0.85 12.57 -10.52
CA GLY A 34 1.07 13.56 -9.46
C GLY A 34 1.80 13.02 -8.21
N LYS A 35 2.30 11.78 -8.22
CA LYS A 35 3.01 11.17 -7.07
C LYS A 35 4.26 11.95 -6.65
N THR A 36 5.15 12.20 -7.59
CA THR A 36 6.38 12.99 -7.37
C THR A 36 6.05 14.41 -6.92
N THR A 37 5.05 15.05 -7.54
CA THR A 37 4.57 16.38 -7.13
C THR A 37 4.11 16.39 -5.67
N LEU A 38 3.41 15.36 -5.20
CA LEU A 38 3.03 15.25 -3.80
C LEU A 38 4.26 15.25 -2.89
N VAL A 39 5.27 14.41 -3.20
CA VAL A 39 6.49 14.30 -2.36
C VAL A 39 7.31 15.58 -2.41
N GLU A 40 7.45 16.20 -3.60
CA GLU A 40 8.13 17.49 -3.78
C GLU A 40 7.48 18.58 -2.94
N MET A 41 6.16 18.71 -2.95
CA MET A 41 5.43 19.69 -2.14
C MET A 41 5.65 19.49 -0.64
N ILE A 42 5.67 18.26 -0.15
CA ILE A 42 5.98 17.95 1.25
C ILE A 42 7.41 18.40 1.58
N GLY A 43 8.39 18.06 0.74
CA GLY A 43 9.79 18.43 0.94
C GLY A 43 9.99 19.95 0.92
N GLU A 44 9.39 20.64 -0.03
CA GLU A 44 9.49 22.10 -0.15
C GLU A 44 8.85 22.83 1.04
N PHE A 45 7.71 22.33 1.54
CA PHE A 45 7.11 22.87 2.75
C PHE A 45 7.98 22.57 3.98
N TYR A 46 8.55 21.37 4.09
CA TYR A 46 9.43 21.01 5.21
C TYR A 46 10.66 21.90 5.31
N GLU A 47 11.26 22.26 4.16
CA GLU A 47 12.45 23.12 4.10
C GLU A 47 12.13 24.60 4.27
N ASN A 48 11.07 25.11 3.65
CA ASN A 48 10.81 26.54 3.48
C ASN A 48 9.55 27.03 4.23
N GLY A 49 8.77 26.11 4.81
CA GLY A 49 7.54 26.45 5.52
C GLY A 49 6.54 27.20 4.61
N THR A 50 5.86 28.18 5.17
CA THR A 50 4.87 29.01 4.44
C THR A 50 5.47 29.85 3.33
N SER A 51 6.80 30.07 3.31
CA SER A 51 7.50 30.80 2.24
C SER A 51 7.52 30.04 0.90
N SER A 52 7.26 28.73 0.94
CA SER A 52 7.13 27.91 -0.28
C SER A 52 5.87 28.20 -1.10
N GLY A 53 4.89 28.91 -0.54
CA GLY A 53 3.57 29.06 -1.15
C GLY A 53 2.72 27.79 -1.06
N ILE A 54 3.16 26.80 -0.27
CA ILE A 54 2.46 25.55 0.01
C ILE A 54 1.83 25.64 1.39
N GLU A 55 0.63 25.10 1.51
CA GLU A 55 -0.05 24.90 2.80
C GLU A 55 -0.11 23.42 3.10
N LEU A 56 0.33 23.03 4.31
CA LEU A 56 0.30 21.67 4.80
C LEU A 56 -0.45 21.61 6.13
N PHE A 57 -1.49 20.77 6.18
CA PHE A 57 -2.27 20.53 7.38
C PHE A 57 -2.15 19.05 7.75
N CYS A 58 -1.48 18.77 8.86
CA CYS A 58 -1.36 17.46 9.45
C CYS A 58 -1.04 17.60 10.94
N GLU A 59 -1.49 16.66 11.77
CA GLU A 59 -1.18 16.65 13.21
C GLU A 59 0.29 16.27 13.50
N LYS A 60 0.93 15.56 12.57
CA LYS A 60 2.33 15.15 12.68
C LYS A 60 3.18 15.91 11.67
N THR A 61 4.44 16.06 11.99
CA THR A 61 5.44 16.56 11.03
C THR A 61 5.49 15.62 9.82
N CYS A 62 5.42 16.20 8.63
CA CYS A 62 5.63 15.50 7.38
C CYS A 62 7.01 15.88 6.83
N SER A 63 7.84 14.89 6.55
CA SER A 63 9.21 15.06 6.07
C SER A 63 9.47 14.17 4.85
N VAL A 64 10.58 14.39 4.17
CA VAL A 64 11.01 13.58 3.02
C VAL A 64 12.33 12.89 3.34
N LEU A 65 12.40 11.58 3.09
CA LEU A 65 13.62 10.80 3.23
C LEU A 65 14.15 10.43 1.84
N SER A 66 15.39 10.81 1.53
CA SER A 66 16.00 10.53 0.24
C SER A 66 17.53 10.40 0.32
N GLY A 67 18.10 9.84 -0.76
CA GLY A 67 19.54 9.85 -0.98
C GLY A 67 20.33 8.81 -0.18
N ARG A 68 21.65 8.84 -0.33
CA ARG A 68 22.55 7.80 0.20
C ARG A 68 22.72 7.82 1.72
N ASN A 69 22.51 9.00 2.35
CA ASN A 69 22.67 9.19 3.78
C ASN A 69 21.36 8.96 4.56
N TRP A 70 20.42 8.23 3.96
CA TRP A 70 19.08 8.01 4.52
C TRP A 70 19.08 7.50 5.97
N LYS A 71 20.06 6.68 6.38
CA LYS A 71 20.14 6.17 7.76
C LYS A 71 20.35 7.28 8.78
N ALA A 72 21.37 8.11 8.55
CA ALA A 72 21.67 9.21 9.46
C ALA A 72 20.53 10.22 9.54
N ALA A 73 19.82 10.43 8.42
CA ALA A 73 18.61 11.25 8.41
C ALA A 73 17.47 10.59 9.20
N LEU A 74 17.21 9.29 8.97
CA LEU A 74 16.15 8.55 9.66
C LEU A 74 16.36 8.49 11.18
N ASP A 75 17.61 8.40 11.64
CA ASP A 75 17.95 8.39 13.08
C ASP A 75 17.49 9.64 13.81
N THR A 76 17.34 10.77 13.10
CA THR A 76 16.86 12.03 13.65
C THR A 76 15.35 12.21 13.58
N MET A 77 14.65 11.44 12.74
CA MET A 77 13.21 11.53 12.54
C MET A 77 12.46 10.67 13.56
N LYS A 78 11.58 11.28 14.34
CA LYS A 78 10.83 10.59 15.40
C LYS A 78 9.35 10.98 15.36
N GLU A 79 8.48 9.98 15.36
CA GLU A 79 7.02 10.16 15.32
C GLU A 79 6.51 10.99 14.12
N GLU A 80 7.22 10.99 13.01
CA GLU A 80 6.92 11.74 11.80
C GLU A 80 6.19 10.89 10.76
N ILE A 81 5.63 11.56 9.76
CA ILE A 81 5.15 10.94 8.53
C ILE A 81 6.19 11.20 7.45
N ILE A 82 6.90 10.14 7.07
CA ILE A 82 8.05 10.19 6.18
C ILE A 82 7.62 9.81 4.76
N PHE A 83 7.78 10.72 3.82
CA PHE A 83 7.53 10.51 2.41
C PHE A 83 8.81 10.08 1.69
N ILE A 84 8.70 9.09 0.82
CA ILE A 84 9.84 8.57 0.05
C ILE A 84 9.38 8.44 -1.41
N ASP A 85 10.06 9.18 -2.30
CA ASP A 85 9.74 9.14 -3.73
C ASP A 85 10.40 7.96 -4.43
N GLU A 86 9.87 7.64 -5.61
CA GLU A 86 10.42 6.66 -6.55
C GLU A 86 11.90 6.95 -6.86
N GLY A 87 12.68 5.89 -7.05
CA GLY A 87 14.11 6.02 -7.35
C GLY A 87 15.05 5.95 -6.15
N ASN A 88 14.52 5.88 -4.93
CA ASN A 88 15.31 5.63 -3.73
C ASN A 88 15.57 4.13 -3.53
N ALA A 89 16.69 3.63 -4.08
CA ALA A 89 17.02 2.19 -4.07
C ALA A 89 17.08 1.56 -2.66
N PHE A 90 17.29 2.34 -1.61
CA PHE A 90 17.35 1.82 -0.25
C PHE A 90 16.05 1.19 0.23
N VAL A 91 14.89 1.58 -0.33
CA VAL A 91 13.56 1.02 0.07
C VAL A 91 13.46 -0.48 -0.17
N TYR A 92 14.27 -1.03 -1.08
CA TYR A 92 14.31 -2.46 -1.39
C TYR A 92 15.26 -3.26 -0.48
N SER A 93 16.01 -2.59 0.39
CA SER A 93 17.00 -3.26 1.24
C SER A 93 16.37 -3.85 2.50
N THR A 94 16.91 -4.99 2.95
CA THR A 94 16.56 -5.59 4.25
C THR A 94 16.92 -4.68 5.42
N GLU A 95 17.90 -3.82 5.23
CA GLU A 95 18.37 -2.86 6.21
C GLU A 95 17.35 -1.75 6.45
N PHE A 96 16.75 -1.21 5.38
CA PHE A 96 15.64 -0.27 5.48
C PHE A 96 14.42 -0.93 6.12
N ALA A 97 14.09 -2.17 5.73
CA ALA A 97 12.98 -2.90 6.33
C ALA A 97 13.12 -3.07 7.85
N ARG A 98 14.35 -3.35 8.33
CA ARG A 98 14.64 -3.41 9.77
C ARG A 98 14.47 -2.05 10.42
N ALA A 99 15.01 -0.99 9.83
CA ALA A 99 14.89 0.37 10.37
C ALA A 99 13.42 0.81 10.47
N VAL A 100 12.57 0.47 9.49
CA VAL A 100 11.13 0.73 9.54
C VAL A 100 10.45 -0.01 10.69
N GLN A 101 10.81 -1.28 10.93
CA GLN A 101 10.23 -2.09 12.00
C GLN A 101 10.62 -1.58 13.41
N GLU A 102 11.82 -1.03 13.54
CA GLU A 102 12.35 -0.52 14.81
C GLU A 102 11.93 0.94 15.08
N SER A 103 11.34 1.63 14.11
CA SER A 103 10.95 3.03 14.23
C SER A 103 9.50 3.22 14.66
N ASP A 104 9.18 4.40 15.17
CA ASP A 104 7.84 4.87 15.52
C ASP A 104 7.26 5.86 14.49
N ASN A 105 7.88 5.92 13.32
CA ASN A 105 7.45 6.74 12.19
C ASN A 105 6.37 6.06 11.34
N TYR A 106 5.69 6.87 10.54
CA TYR A 106 4.80 6.44 9.47
C TYR A 106 5.50 6.66 8.13
N TYR A 107 5.29 5.77 7.17
CA TYR A 107 5.97 5.83 5.88
C TYR A 107 4.95 5.87 4.75
N VAL A 108 5.06 6.85 3.87
CA VAL A 108 4.31 6.95 2.61
C VAL A 108 5.31 6.77 1.49
N ILE A 109 5.31 5.59 0.86
CA ILE A 109 6.34 5.19 -0.11
C ILE A 109 5.72 5.14 -1.51
N VAL A 110 6.27 5.96 -2.40
CA VAL A 110 5.94 5.95 -3.83
C VAL A 110 6.82 4.91 -4.53
N THR A 111 6.20 3.94 -5.20
CA THR A 111 6.92 2.88 -5.91
C THR A 111 6.08 2.29 -7.04
N ARG A 112 6.73 1.74 -8.06
CA ARG A 112 6.10 0.91 -9.10
C ARG A 112 6.22 -0.57 -8.79
N GLU A 113 7.25 -0.94 -8.05
CA GLU A 113 7.58 -2.32 -7.75
C GLU A 113 7.08 -2.73 -6.37
N GLY A 114 7.09 -4.05 -6.08
CA GLY A 114 6.80 -4.58 -4.75
C GLY A 114 7.97 -4.43 -3.81
N LEU A 115 7.66 -4.02 -2.59
CA LEU A 115 8.64 -3.91 -1.52
C LEU A 115 8.60 -5.19 -0.68
N VAL A 116 9.16 -6.29 -1.22
CA VAL A 116 9.05 -7.64 -0.66
C VAL A 116 9.60 -7.78 0.76
N ASN A 117 10.47 -6.88 1.19
CA ASN A 117 11.05 -6.87 2.53
C ASN A 117 10.18 -6.13 3.56
N LEU A 118 9.14 -5.39 3.12
CA LEU A 118 8.28 -4.60 4.01
C LEU A 118 6.94 -5.28 4.23
N PRO A 119 6.48 -5.40 5.49
CA PRO A 119 5.19 -6.01 5.83
C PRO A 119 4.06 -4.96 5.78
N TYR A 120 3.52 -4.67 4.60
CA TYR A 120 2.38 -3.79 4.45
C TYR A 120 1.12 -4.54 4.01
N SER A 121 -0.04 -3.97 4.36
CA SER A 121 -1.33 -4.56 4.01
C SER A 121 -1.70 -4.28 2.55
N VAL A 122 -2.47 -5.17 1.96
CA VAL A 122 -3.12 -4.96 0.65
C VAL A 122 -4.02 -3.71 0.68
N GLU A 123 -4.68 -3.46 1.82
CA GLU A 123 -5.54 -2.30 2.04
C GLU A 123 -4.78 -0.97 2.06
N GLU A 124 -3.46 -1.01 2.24
CA GLU A 124 -2.61 0.19 2.28
C GLU A 124 -1.90 0.46 0.94
N ILE A 125 -2.40 -0.12 -0.15
CA ILE A 125 -1.90 0.13 -1.50
C ILE A 125 -2.89 1.02 -2.24
N TYR A 126 -2.44 2.24 -2.54
CA TYR A 126 -3.24 3.29 -3.14
C TYR A 126 -2.71 3.72 -4.51
N GLY A 127 -3.62 4.19 -5.35
CA GLY A 127 -3.33 5.03 -6.50
C GLY A 127 -3.71 6.49 -6.23
N ILE A 128 -3.22 7.40 -7.05
CA ILE A 128 -3.65 8.81 -7.07
C ILE A 128 -4.50 9.02 -8.32
N ARG A 129 -5.64 9.69 -8.15
CA ARG A 129 -6.49 10.13 -9.24
C ARG A 129 -7.00 11.54 -8.98
N GLU A 130 -7.32 12.25 -10.06
CA GLU A 130 -8.04 13.51 -9.98
C GLU A 130 -9.47 13.25 -9.49
N SER A 131 -9.87 14.01 -8.48
CA SER A 131 -11.23 13.96 -7.97
C SER A 131 -12.15 14.77 -8.86
N GLY A 132 -13.10 14.12 -9.53
CA GLY A 132 -14.12 14.79 -10.36
C GLY A 132 -15.06 15.73 -9.61
N LYS A 133 -15.01 15.75 -8.26
CA LYS A 133 -15.90 16.54 -7.41
C LYS A 133 -15.76 18.06 -7.58
N TYR A 134 -14.63 18.52 -8.10
CA TYR A 134 -14.28 19.95 -8.16
C TYR A 134 -13.81 20.39 -9.55
N ALA A 135 -14.22 19.70 -10.60
CA ALA A 135 -13.78 19.93 -11.99
C ALA A 135 -14.00 21.36 -12.54
N ALA A 136 -14.81 22.18 -11.85
CA ALA A 136 -15.05 23.59 -12.23
C ALA A 136 -14.06 24.59 -11.59
N LEU A 137 -13.18 24.15 -10.70
CA LEU A 137 -12.19 25.00 -10.03
C LEU A 137 -10.89 25.01 -10.81
N LYS A 138 -10.11 26.10 -10.66
CA LYS A 138 -8.77 26.19 -11.27
C LYS A 138 -7.76 25.23 -10.66
N GLN A 139 -7.99 24.82 -9.41
CA GLN A 139 -7.13 23.93 -8.65
C GLN A 139 -7.53 22.48 -8.95
N THR A 140 -6.56 21.62 -9.27
CA THR A 140 -6.76 20.18 -9.41
C THR A 140 -6.79 19.53 -8.06
N TYR A 141 -7.86 18.78 -7.78
CA TYR A 141 -8.03 18.02 -6.54
C TYR A 141 -7.68 16.55 -6.76
N ASN A 142 -6.68 16.07 -6.04
CA ASN A 142 -6.25 14.69 -6.08
C ASN A 142 -6.66 13.95 -4.81
N GLU A 143 -7.11 12.72 -4.97
CA GLU A 143 -7.46 11.81 -3.88
C GLU A 143 -6.72 10.49 -4.03
N LEU A 144 -6.48 9.81 -2.92
CA LEU A 144 -6.04 8.42 -2.94
C LEU A 144 -7.24 7.49 -3.09
N TYR A 145 -7.08 6.43 -3.88
CA TYR A 145 -8.04 5.34 -4.00
C TYR A 145 -7.35 4.00 -3.79
N HIS A 146 -8.05 3.03 -3.21
CA HIS A 146 -7.51 1.67 -3.07
C HIS A 146 -7.37 1.03 -4.45
N ILE A 147 -6.19 0.50 -4.75
CA ILE A 147 -5.96 -0.27 -5.99
C ILE A 147 -6.60 -1.65 -5.89
N TYR A 148 -6.54 -2.24 -4.69
CA TYR A 148 -7.12 -3.52 -4.37
C TYR A 148 -8.17 -3.33 -3.27
N GLY A 149 -9.33 -3.98 -3.36
CA GLY A 149 -10.26 -3.97 -2.24
C GLY A 149 -11.72 -3.65 -2.52
N GLU A 150 -12.11 -3.28 -3.71
CA GLU A 150 -13.53 -3.28 -4.11
C GLU A 150 -13.85 -4.61 -4.78
N ILE A 151 -14.25 -5.59 -3.97
CA ILE A 151 -14.84 -6.83 -4.49
C ILE A 151 -16.27 -6.48 -4.91
N ASP A 152 -16.60 -6.63 -6.19
CA ASP A 152 -17.97 -6.56 -6.64
C ASP A 152 -18.74 -7.81 -6.18
N PHE A 153 -19.46 -7.67 -5.07
CA PHE A 153 -20.30 -8.77 -4.53
C PHE A 153 -21.52 -9.09 -5.38
N HIS A 154 -21.75 -8.38 -6.48
CA HIS A 154 -22.87 -8.68 -7.41
C HIS A 154 -22.56 -9.86 -8.33
N GLU A 155 -21.29 -10.14 -8.59
CA GLU A 155 -20.88 -11.32 -9.35
C GLU A 155 -20.57 -12.50 -8.42
N LYS A 156 -21.48 -13.48 -8.38
CA LYS A 156 -21.25 -14.73 -7.64
C LYS A 156 -20.34 -15.64 -8.44
N ILE A 157 -19.08 -15.75 -8.02
CA ILE A 157 -18.14 -16.71 -8.60
C ILE A 157 -18.16 -17.97 -7.74
N LYS A 158 -18.43 -19.13 -8.34
CA LYS A 158 -18.26 -20.43 -7.66
C LYS A 158 -16.84 -20.92 -7.98
N PRO A 159 -15.94 -20.96 -6.98
CA PRO A 159 -14.61 -21.51 -7.19
C PRO A 159 -14.66 -23.04 -7.30
N GLU A 160 -13.78 -23.61 -8.10
CA GLU A 160 -13.54 -25.04 -8.19
C GLU A 160 -12.53 -25.50 -7.15
N LYS A 161 -11.59 -24.59 -6.81
CA LYS A 161 -10.55 -24.81 -5.79
C LYS A 161 -10.42 -23.59 -4.88
N VAL A 162 -10.27 -23.83 -3.59
CA VAL A 162 -9.93 -22.81 -2.58
C VAL A 162 -8.58 -23.13 -1.99
N ILE A 163 -7.66 -22.17 -2.01
CA ILE A 163 -6.36 -22.26 -1.37
C ILE A 163 -6.39 -21.37 -0.13
N VAL A 164 -6.22 -21.97 1.05
CA VAL A 164 -6.23 -21.28 2.33
C VAL A 164 -4.80 -21.17 2.84
N GLU A 165 -4.39 -19.99 3.28
CA GLU A 165 -3.06 -19.77 3.88
C GLU A 165 -2.84 -20.63 5.10
N ASP A 166 -3.85 -20.67 6.00
CA ASP A 166 -3.81 -21.37 7.27
C ASP A 166 -3.85 -22.90 7.09
N SER A 167 -3.24 -23.62 8.04
CA SER A 167 -3.22 -25.08 8.09
C SER A 167 -4.08 -25.68 9.22
N ASN A 168 -4.64 -24.83 10.08
CA ASN A 168 -5.39 -25.25 11.27
C ASN A 168 -6.87 -24.86 11.19
N SER A 169 -7.32 -24.07 12.15
CA SER A 169 -8.75 -23.74 12.33
C SER A 169 -9.37 -23.04 11.12
N GLY A 170 -8.64 -22.16 10.45
CA GLY A 170 -9.11 -21.53 9.22
C GLY A 170 -9.30 -22.52 8.09
N PHE A 171 -8.34 -23.43 7.88
CA PHE A 171 -8.46 -24.49 6.89
C PHE A 171 -9.65 -25.41 7.16
N GLU A 172 -9.82 -25.91 8.38
CA GLU A 172 -10.93 -26.79 8.76
C GLU A 172 -12.30 -26.11 8.60
N PHE A 173 -12.38 -24.81 8.88
CA PHE A 173 -13.59 -24.03 8.68
C PHE A 173 -13.99 -23.98 7.20
N PHE A 174 -13.09 -23.62 6.31
CA PHE A 174 -13.38 -23.53 4.87
C PHE A 174 -13.60 -24.89 4.25
N LYS A 175 -12.90 -25.94 4.70
CA LYS A 175 -13.11 -27.30 4.27
C LYS A 175 -14.53 -27.78 4.60
N GLY A 176 -15.02 -27.53 5.81
CA GLY A 176 -16.37 -27.90 6.20
C GLY A 176 -17.48 -27.17 5.42
N ILE A 177 -17.21 -25.96 4.91
CA ILE A 177 -18.14 -25.25 4.01
C ILE A 177 -18.10 -25.86 2.60
N ALA A 178 -16.91 -26.11 2.08
CA ALA A 178 -16.70 -26.56 0.72
C ALA A 178 -17.18 -27.98 0.44
N GLU A 179 -17.20 -28.84 1.45
CA GLU A 179 -17.76 -30.22 1.35
C GLU A 179 -19.21 -30.24 0.85
N LYS A 180 -19.97 -29.14 1.10
CA LYS A 180 -21.36 -28.98 0.65
C LYS A 180 -21.48 -28.45 -0.77
N GLU A 181 -20.41 -27.89 -1.33
CA GLU A 181 -20.41 -27.12 -2.56
C GLU A 181 -19.60 -27.75 -3.70
N GLU A 182 -19.14 -29.01 -3.51
CA GLU A 182 -18.29 -29.72 -4.49
C GLU A 182 -17.00 -28.96 -4.88
N CYS A 183 -16.44 -28.22 -3.92
CA CYS A 183 -15.23 -27.43 -4.08
C CYS A 183 -14.05 -28.06 -3.34
N VAL A 184 -12.88 -28.09 -3.96
CA VAL A 184 -11.67 -28.63 -3.36
C VAL A 184 -11.00 -27.56 -2.51
N VAL A 185 -10.75 -27.82 -1.22
CA VAL A 185 -9.99 -26.91 -0.34
C VAL A 185 -8.62 -27.49 -0.04
N ILE A 186 -7.59 -26.71 -0.25
CA ILE A 186 -6.21 -27.09 0.11
C ILE A 186 -5.57 -26.03 1.01
N SER A 187 -4.74 -26.49 1.94
CA SER A 187 -3.90 -25.58 2.72
C SER A 187 -2.60 -25.27 1.99
N ALA A 188 -2.21 -24.01 2.01
CA ALA A 188 -0.88 -23.58 1.56
C ALA A 188 0.20 -23.83 2.62
N ASN A 189 -0.18 -24.08 3.88
CA ASN A 189 0.77 -24.18 5.00
C ASN A 189 1.65 -22.93 5.14
N GLY A 190 1.04 -21.76 5.01
CA GLY A 190 1.69 -20.47 5.13
C GLY A 190 1.79 -19.68 3.83
N LYS A 191 1.91 -18.38 3.99
CA LYS A 191 1.88 -17.36 2.96
C LYS A 191 2.85 -17.64 1.79
N SER A 192 4.07 -18.05 2.09
CA SER A 192 5.14 -18.25 1.09
C SER A 192 4.82 -19.34 0.07
N ASN A 193 3.92 -20.27 0.38
CA ASN A 193 3.59 -21.40 -0.48
C ASN A 193 2.35 -21.16 -1.33
N ILE A 194 1.60 -20.08 -1.09
CA ILE A 194 0.35 -19.79 -1.80
C ILE A 194 0.60 -19.73 -3.31
N PHE A 195 1.62 -18.97 -3.72
CA PHE A 195 1.95 -18.77 -5.13
C PHE A 195 2.27 -20.10 -5.85
N GLU A 196 3.08 -20.94 -5.22
CA GLU A 196 3.40 -22.27 -5.78
C GLU A 196 2.14 -23.12 -5.95
N LYS A 197 1.22 -23.10 -4.98
CA LYS A 197 -0.05 -23.83 -5.05
C LYS A 197 -0.96 -23.33 -6.18
N VAL A 198 -0.97 -22.05 -6.45
CA VAL A 198 -1.73 -21.47 -7.58
C VAL A 198 -1.11 -21.88 -8.90
N LEU A 199 0.22 -21.85 -9.05
CA LEU A 199 0.90 -22.31 -10.26
C LEU A 199 0.68 -23.80 -10.56
N GLN A 200 0.42 -24.60 -9.53
CA GLN A 200 0.07 -26.04 -9.69
C GLN A 200 -1.37 -26.27 -10.15
N SER A 201 -2.21 -25.21 -10.15
CA SER A 201 -3.57 -25.28 -10.68
C SER A 201 -3.56 -25.17 -12.20
N THR A 202 -4.50 -25.81 -12.86
CA THR A 202 -4.62 -25.72 -14.33
C THR A 202 -5.16 -24.34 -14.73
N GLY A 203 -4.70 -23.76 -15.84
CA GLY A 203 -5.04 -22.39 -16.24
C GLY A 203 -6.53 -22.10 -16.51
N GLU A 204 -7.38 -23.15 -16.55
CA GLU A 204 -8.84 -23.04 -16.71
C GLU A 204 -9.60 -23.17 -15.37
N GLU A 205 -8.92 -23.57 -14.29
CA GLU A 205 -9.53 -23.81 -12.98
C GLU A 205 -9.80 -22.49 -12.24
N LYS A 206 -11.03 -22.28 -11.78
CA LYS A 206 -11.39 -21.10 -10.98
C LYS A 206 -10.88 -21.25 -9.55
N VAL A 207 -9.79 -20.57 -9.23
CA VAL A 207 -9.12 -20.65 -7.93
C VAL A 207 -9.47 -19.42 -7.08
N LEU A 208 -9.93 -19.66 -5.85
CA LEU A 208 -10.07 -18.65 -4.81
C LEU A 208 -8.93 -18.80 -3.80
N VAL A 209 -8.20 -17.71 -3.53
CA VAL A 209 -7.18 -17.68 -2.50
C VAL A 209 -7.70 -16.93 -1.28
N ILE A 210 -7.56 -17.53 -0.09
CA ILE A 210 -7.93 -16.92 1.19
C ILE A 210 -6.69 -16.81 2.04
N ALA A 211 -6.25 -15.59 2.29
CA ALA A 211 -5.05 -15.27 3.07
C ALA A 211 -5.29 -14.08 3.99
N ASP A 212 -4.47 -13.96 5.05
CA ASP A 212 -4.45 -12.75 5.88
C ASP A 212 -3.84 -11.58 5.08
N GLY A 213 -4.67 -10.62 4.73
CA GLY A 213 -4.26 -9.43 3.96
C GLY A 213 -3.32 -8.49 4.70
N ALA A 214 -3.14 -8.64 6.03
CA ALA A 214 -2.43 -7.67 6.86
C ALA A 214 -0.94 -7.49 6.49
N ALA A 215 -0.31 -8.49 5.88
CA ALA A 215 1.08 -8.42 5.43
C ALA A 215 1.26 -8.99 4.00
N PHE A 216 0.18 -9.07 3.23
CA PHE A 216 0.17 -9.68 1.90
C PHE A 216 0.41 -8.68 0.75
N GLY A 217 0.56 -7.40 1.08
CA GLY A 217 0.69 -6.32 0.08
C GLY A 217 1.87 -6.49 -0.86
N SER A 218 3.01 -6.99 -0.37
CA SER A 218 4.21 -7.21 -1.18
C SER A 218 4.04 -8.28 -2.26
N GLU A 219 3.18 -9.28 -2.06
CA GLU A 219 2.92 -10.37 -2.99
C GLU A 219 1.94 -9.99 -4.11
N MET A 220 1.15 -8.92 -3.92
CA MET A 220 0.15 -8.49 -4.90
C MET A 220 0.72 -8.15 -6.28
N ILE A 221 2.00 -7.83 -6.37
CA ILE A 221 2.65 -7.59 -7.67
C ILE A 221 2.78 -8.86 -8.48
N VAL A 222 3.10 -9.97 -7.84
CA VAL A 222 3.24 -11.26 -8.50
C VAL A 222 1.89 -11.68 -9.10
N TRP A 223 0.78 -11.35 -8.41
CA TRP A 223 -0.59 -11.68 -8.84
C TRP A 223 -1.11 -10.79 -9.97
N SER A 224 -0.66 -9.53 -10.05
CA SER A 224 -1.07 -8.62 -11.12
C SER A 224 -0.40 -8.89 -12.48
N SER A 225 0.54 -9.84 -12.53
CA SER A 225 1.24 -10.24 -13.76
C SER A 225 0.62 -11.49 -14.44
N PHE A 226 -0.44 -12.03 -13.86
CA PHE A 226 -1.25 -13.15 -14.40
C PHE A 226 -2.64 -12.67 -14.77
#